data_73c8f1741f87847878e3e7be0a36821f
#
_entry.id   73c8f1741f87847878e3e7be0a36821f
#
_cell.length_a   1.000
_cell.length_b   1.000
_cell.length_c   1.000
_cell.angle_alpha   90.00
_cell.angle_beta   90.00
_cell.angle_gamma   90.00
#
_symmetry.space_group_name_H-M   'P 1'
#
loop_
_entity.id
_entity.type
_entity.pdbx_description
1 polymer ?
#
loop_
_entity_poly.entity_id
_entity_poly.type
_entity_poly.pdbx_seq_one_letter_code
_entity_poly.pdbx_strand_id
1 'polypeptide(L)'
;MGFTREELESFRDATVPDLLGPGLKLLIVGINPGLWTAATQTHFSHPGNRFYPALTRAGVITRTIDRGAGMSVDDRRHLISRGIGISNVVHRATAKASELSTTELREGGEQLRTLVATQQPAVVAIAGLSLIHI
;
A
#
# COMPACT_ATOMS: atom_id res chain seq x y z
N MET A 1 5.90 4.36 -20.05
CA MET A 1 5.41 5.73 -19.93
C MET A 1 5.29 6.09 -18.46
N GLY A 2 5.63 7.32 -18.16
CA GLY A 2 5.58 7.80 -16.80
C GLY A 2 4.68 9.01 -16.64
N PHE A 3 4.59 9.48 -15.42
CA PHE A 3 3.89 10.73 -15.12
C PHE A 3 4.89 11.88 -15.06
N THR A 4 4.47 13.07 -15.49
CA THR A 4 5.25 14.27 -15.24
C THR A 4 5.16 14.64 -13.76
N ARG A 5 6.09 15.49 -13.30
CA ARG A 5 6.07 16.00 -11.94
C ARG A 5 4.76 16.72 -11.64
N GLU A 6 4.29 17.50 -12.58
CA GLU A 6 3.05 18.25 -12.46
C GLU A 6 1.83 17.32 -12.36
N GLU A 7 1.79 16.29 -13.20
CA GLU A 7 0.74 15.28 -13.14
C GLU A 7 0.72 14.58 -11.76
N LEU A 8 1.89 14.18 -11.26
CA LEU A 8 1.97 13.54 -9.94
C LEU A 8 1.49 14.47 -8.83
N GLU A 9 1.88 15.74 -8.86
CA GLU A 9 1.45 16.71 -7.85
C GLU A 9 -0.07 16.89 -7.83
N SER A 10 -0.75 16.67 -8.95
CA SER A 10 -2.22 16.76 -9.01
C SER A 10 -2.90 15.69 -8.15
N PHE A 11 -2.18 14.63 -7.78
CA PHE A 11 -2.71 13.56 -6.93
C PHE A 11 -2.42 13.76 -5.44
N ARG A 12 -1.79 14.87 -5.08
CA ARG A 12 -1.54 15.18 -3.67
C ARG A 12 -2.86 15.21 -2.90
N ASP A 13 -2.85 14.60 -1.71
CA ASP A 13 -3.99 14.44 -0.82
C ASP A 13 -5.08 13.49 -1.34
N ALA A 14 -4.93 12.91 -2.52
CA ALA A 14 -5.84 11.86 -2.99
C ALA A 14 -5.72 10.65 -2.07
N THR A 15 -6.81 9.94 -1.87
CA THR A 15 -6.82 8.74 -1.04
C THR A 15 -6.73 7.48 -1.89
N VAL A 16 -6.13 6.45 -1.31
CA VAL A 16 -6.05 5.12 -1.94
C VAL A 16 -6.70 4.13 -0.99
N PRO A 17 -7.79 3.46 -1.40
CA PRO A 17 -8.44 2.49 -0.54
C PRO A 17 -7.57 1.27 -0.28
N ASP A 18 -7.80 0.64 0.86
CA ASP A 18 -7.11 -0.60 1.20
C ASP A 18 -7.47 -1.71 0.21
N LEU A 19 -6.55 -2.63 0.01
CA LEU A 19 -6.83 -3.88 -0.71
C LEU A 19 -7.13 -4.95 0.33
N LEU A 20 -8.39 -5.32 0.46
CA LEU A 20 -8.85 -6.29 1.45
C LEU A 20 -9.86 -7.25 0.83
N GLY A 21 -9.90 -8.47 1.35
CA GLY A 21 -10.87 -9.47 0.93
C GLY A 21 -11.07 -10.52 2.00
N PRO A 22 -12.02 -11.46 1.78
CA PRO A 22 -12.25 -12.54 2.73
C PRO A 22 -11.02 -13.45 2.83
N GLY A 23 -10.82 -14.03 4.01
CA GLY A 23 -9.70 -14.93 4.22
C GLY A 23 -8.35 -14.26 4.36
N LEU A 24 -8.32 -13.02 4.80
CA LEU A 24 -7.09 -12.27 5.01
C LEU A 24 -6.16 -13.01 5.99
N LYS A 25 -4.94 -13.29 5.55
CA LYS A 25 -3.91 -13.95 6.36
C LYS A 25 -2.73 -13.02 6.65
N LEU A 26 -2.28 -12.30 5.64
CA LEU A 26 -1.15 -11.38 5.72
C LEU A 26 -1.61 -9.97 5.37
N LEU A 27 -1.54 -9.07 6.32
CA LEU A 27 -1.79 -7.65 6.09
C LEU A 27 -0.46 -6.92 6.01
N ILE A 28 -0.22 -6.30 4.86
CA ILE A 28 0.98 -5.50 4.65
C ILE A 28 0.60 -4.03 4.82
N VAL A 29 1.35 -3.31 5.63
CA VAL A 29 1.03 -1.93 6.00
C VAL A 29 2.17 -1.01 5.63
N GLY A 30 1.89 -0.02 4.77
CA GLY A 30 2.81 1.08 4.48
C GLY A 30 2.51 2.30 5.34
N ILE A 31 3.32 3.33 5.22
CA ILE A 31 3.10 4.59 5.96
C ILE A 31 1.93 5.34 5.35
N ASN A 32 2.03 5.67 4.08
CA ASN A 32 0.99 6.34 3.31
C ASN A 32 1.26 6.17 1.81
N PRO A 33 0.26 6.39 0.96
CA PRO A 33 0.47 6.32 -0.49
C PRO A 33 1.43 7.41 -0.96
N GLY A 34 2.30 7.05 -1.91
CA GLY A 34 3.03 8.05 -2.68
C GLY A 34 2.14 8.61 -3.78
N LEU A 35 2.60 9.64 -4.46
CA LEU A 35 1.84 10.27 -5.54
C LEU A 35 1.61 9.31 -6.70
N TRP A 36 2.60 8.49 -7.05
CA TRP A 36 2.47 7.47 -8.10
C TRP A 36 1.42 6.43 -7.73
N THR A 37 1.39 6.00 -6.48
CA THR A 37 0.38 5.08 -5.96
C THR A 37 -1.01 5.66 -6.11
N ALA A 38 -1.20 6.92 -5.76
CA ALA A 38 -2.49 7.60 -5.93
C ALA A 38 -2.89 7.69 -7.40
N ALA A 39 -1.93 8.00 -8.28
CA ALA A 39 -2.18 8.11 -9.72
C ALA A 39 -2.64 6.78 -10.33
N THR A 40 -2.08 5.66 -9.88
CA THR A 40 -2.42 4.33 -10.40
C THR A 40 -3.42 3.58 -9.53
N GLN A 41 -3.77 4.11 -8.37
CA GLN A 41 -4.62 3.44 -7.37
C GLN A 41 -4.11 2.03 -7.05
N THR A 42 -2.78 1.87 -7.06
CA THR A 42 -2.10 0.60 -6.80
C THR A 42 -1.01 0.82 -5.76
N HIS A 43 -1.13 0.16 -4.63
CA HIS A 43 -0.15 0.26 -3.55
C HIS A 43 1.24 -0.16 -4.03
N PHE A 44 2.26 0.54 -3.57
CA PHE A 44 3.66 0.25 -3.89
C PHE A 44 3.95 0.24 -5.39
N SER A 45 3.27 1.10 -6.15
CA SER A 45 3.29 1.03 -7.62
C SER A 45 4.43 1.80 -8.29
N HIS A 46 5.22 2.58 -7.54
CA HIS A 46 6.33 3.29 -8.17
C HIS A 46 7.22 2.29 -8.93
N PRO A 47 7.61 2.58 -10.19
CA PRO A 47 8.37 1.63 -11.01
C PRO A 47 9.67 1.14 -10.35
N GLY A 48 10.31 1.95 -9.53
CA GLY A 48 11.50 1.56 -8.77
C GLY A 48 11.25 0.73 -7.52
N ASN A 49 10.00 0.55 -7.13
CA ASN A 49 9.66 -0.19 -5.91
C ASN A 49 9.77 -1.70 -6.16
N ARG A 50 10.49 -2.39 -5.29
CA ARG A 50 10.76 -3.83 -5.43
C ARG A 50 9.76 -4.72 -4.69
N PHE A 51 8.69 -4.14 -4.16
CA PHE A 51 7.72 -4.89 -3.35
C PHE A 51 7.12 -6.09 -4.10
N TYR A 52 6.48 -5.85 -5.25
CA TYR A 52 5.85 -6.95 -6.00
C TYR A 52 6.87 -7.93 -6.59
N PRO A 53 7.99 -7.49 -7.17
CA PRO A 53 9.02 -8.42 -7.58
C PRO A 53 9.52 -9.30 -6.44
N ALA A 54 9.62 -8.76 -5.22
CA ALA A 54 10.04 -9.54 -4.06
C ALA A 54 9.00 -10.61 -3.70
N LEU A 55 7.71 -10.28 -3.75
CA LEU A 55 6.63 -11.24 -3.49
C LEU A 55 6.65 -12.38 -4.53
N THR A 56 6.84 -12.04 -5.80
CA THR A 56 6.92 -13.04 -6.88
C THR A 56 8.14 -13.93 -6.68
N ARG A 57 9.29 -13.34 -6.40
CA ARG A 57 10.53 -14.06 -6.19
C ARG A 57 10.46 -15.01 -4.99
N ALA A 58 9.79 -14.59 -3.94
CA ALA A 58 9.60 -15.40 -2.74
C ALA A 58 8.53 -16.49 -2.90
N GLY A 59 7.79 -16.51 -4.00
CA GLY A 59 6.72 -17.45 -4.23
C GLY A 59 5.43 -17.14 -3.47
N VAL A 60 5.35 -15.96 -2.86
CA VAL A 60 4.14 -15.52 -2.15
C VAL A 60 3.01 -15.27 -3.14
N ILE A 61 3.34 -14.71 -4.30
CA ILE A 61 2.43 -14.60 -5.44
C ILE A 61 3.05 -15.27 -6.66
N THR A 62 2.22 -15.68 -7.61
CA THR A 62 2.65 -16.41 -8.80
C THR A 62 2.44 -15.63 -10.09
N ARG A 63 2.09 -14.36 -9.99
CA ARG A 63 1.90 -13.47 -11.13
C ARG A 63 2.94 -12.36 -11.09
N THR A 64 3.29 -11.86 -12.27
CA THR A 64 4.06 -10.63 -12.40
C THR A 64 3.07 -9.47 -12.45
N ILE A 65 3.23 -8.49 -11.58
CA ILE A 65 2.35 -7.34 -11.52
C ILE A 65 3.06 -6.16 -12.16
N ASP A 66 2.41 -5.54 -13.16
CA ASP A 66 2.89 -4.30 -13.76
C ASP A 66 2.52 -3.13 -12.85
N ARG A 67 3.37 -2.90 -11.88
CA ARG A 67 3.12 -1.88 -10.85
C ARG A 67 3.08 -0.46 -11.40
N GLY A 68 3.88 -0.18 -12.43
CA GLY A 68 3.95 1.16 -13.03
C GLY A 68 2.66 1.57 -13.74
N ALA A 69 1.98 0.61 -14.36
CA ALA A 69 0.70 0.83 -15.03
C ALA A 69 -0.49 0.68 -14.07
N GLY A 70 -0.29 0.01 -12.95
CA GLY A 70 -1.32 -0.30 -11.98
C GLY A 70 -1.79 -1.74 -12.07
N MET A 71 -2.36 -2.25 -11.00
CA MET A 71 -2.89 -3.61 -10.93
C MET A 71 -4.18 -3.72 -11.73
N SER A 72 -4.33 -4.83 -12.44
CA SER A 72 -5.59 -5.22 -13.07
C SER A 72 -6.55 -5.79 -12.01
N VAL A 73 -7.80 -5.99 -12.40
CA VAL A 73 -8.79 -6.67 -11.55
C VAL A 73 -8.31 -8.08 -11.20
N ASP A 74 -7.73 -8.78 -12.18
CA ASP A 74 -7.21 -10.13 -11.97
C ASP A 74 -6.02 -10.15 -11.01
N ASP A 75 -5.15 -9.15 -11.06
CA ASP A 75 -4.04 -9.02 -10.11
C ASP A 75 -4.57 -8.84 -8.69
N ARG A 76 -5.57 -8.00 -8.51
CA ARG A 76 -6.21 -7.78 -7.20
C ARG A 76 -6.85 -9.06 -6.67
N ARG A 77 -7.57 -9.77 -7.53
CA ARG A 77 -8.17 -11.05 -7.16
C ARG A 77 -7.11 -12.07 -6.76
N HIS A 78 -5.98 -12.09 -7.47
CA HIS A 78 -4.89 -13.00 -7.15
C HIS A 78 -4.35 -12.74 -5.74
N LEU A 79 -4.04 -11.49 -5.41
CA LEU A 79 -3.56 -11.13 -4.07
C LEU A 79 -4.57 -11.54 -3.00
N ILE A 80 -5.83 -11.22 -3.21
CA ILE A 80 -6.90 -11.57 -2.26
C ILE A 80 -7.01 -13.08 -2.10
N SER A 81 -6.94 -13.84 -3.21
CA SER A 81 -6.99 -15.31 -3.17
C SER A 81 -5.83 -15.93 -2.39
N ARG A 82 -4.70 -15.23 -2.32
CA ARG A 82 -3.54 -15.66 -1.54
C ARG A 82 -3.61 -15.21 -0.09
N GLY A 83 -4.69 -14.56 0.32
CA GLY A 83 -4.87 -14.07 1.68
C GLY A 83 -4.06 -12.82 1.99
N ILE A 84 -3.68 -12.07 0.96
CA ILE A 84 -2.88 -10.84 1.11
C ILE A 84 -3.76 -9.62 1.06
N GLY A 85 -3.61 -8.74 2.06
CA GLY A 85 -4.21 -7.42 2.06
C GLY A 85 -3.14 -6.35 2.19
N ILE A 86 -3.47 -5.15 1.79
CA ILE A 86 -2.56 -4.01 1.86
C ILE A 86 -3.31 -2.81 2.42
N SER A 87 -2.72 -2.16 3.41
CA SER A 87 -3.24 -0.93 3.99
C SER A 87 -2.11 0.07 4.22
N ASN A 88 -2.45 1.23 4.70
CA ASN A 88 -1.50 2.26 5.11
C ASN A 88 -1.93 2.84 6.44
N VAL A 89 -1.00 3.38 7.19
CA VAL A 89 -1.30 4.09 8.44
C VAL A 89 -2.12 5.34 8.13
N VAL A 90 -1.71 6.11 7.13
CA VAL A 90 -2.43 7.29 6.64
C VAL A 90 -2.80 7.05 5.18
N HIS A 91 -4.01 7.44 4.78
CA HIS A 91 -4.51 7.12 3.44
C HIS A 91 -4.34 8.23 2.41
N ARG A 92 -3.95 9.44 2.82
CA ARG A 92 -3.73 10.52 1.86
C ARG A 92 -2.34 10.46 1.25
N ALA A 93 -2.26 10.77 -0.04
CA ALA A 93 -1.02 10.72 -0.79
C ALA A 93 -0.15 11.96 -0.56
N THR A 94 1.15 11.75 -0.39
CA THR A 94 2.14 12.81 -0.31
C THR A 94 3.37 12.43 -1.14
N ALA A 95 4.22 13.40 -1.42
CA ALA A 95 5.49 13.12 -2.09
C ALA A 95 6.47 12.44 -1.14
N LYS A 96 6.44 12.79 0.15
CA LYS A 96 7.32 12.23 1.19
C LYS A 96 6.52 11.96 2.46
N ALA A 97 6.88 10.88 3.16
CA ALA A 97 6.26 10.56 4.44
C ALA A 97 6.45 11.66 5.49
N SER A 98 7.54 12.43 5.40
CA SER A 98 7.80 13.54 6.32
C SER A 98 6.77 14.67 6.24
N GLU A 99 5.92 14.69 5.23
CA GLU A 99 4.83 15.67 5.10
C GLU A 99 3.65 15.33 6.03
N LEU A 100 3.63 14.14 6.60
CA LEU A 100 2.57 13.75 7.52
C LEU A 100 2.80 14.31 8.92
N SER A 101 1.72 14.75 9.57
CA SER A 101 1.81 15.25 10.94
C SER A 101 1.82 14.09 11.94
N THR A 102 2.33 14.36 13.15
CA THR A 102 2.29 13.39 14.25
C THR A 102 0.86 13.02 14.60
N THR A 103 -0.07 13.96 14.54
CA THR A 103 -1.48 13.72 14.80
C THR A 103 -2.07 12.75 13.78
N GLU A 104 -1.78 12.94 12.48
CA GLU A 104 -2.24 12.03 11.43
C GLU A 104 -1.72 10.60 11.65
N LEU A 105 -0.45 10.48 12.01
CA LEU A 105 0.16 9.17 12.27
C LEU A 105 -0.49 8.48 13.47
N ARG A 106 -0.77 9.24 14.51
CA ARG A 106 -1.42 8.71 15.71
C ARG A 106 -2.85 8.24 15.42
N GLU A 107 -3.62 9.07 14.76
CA GLU A 107 -4.99 8.73 14.36
C GLU A 107 -5.02 7.55 13.41
N GLY A 108 -4.10 7.54 12.44
CA GLY A 108 -3.95 6.43 11.50
C GLY A 108 -3.57 5.13 12.21
N GLY A 109 -2.71 5.20 13.21
CA GLY A 109 -2.33 4.05 14.03
C GLY A 109 -3.53 3.46 14.78
N GLU A 110 -4.41 4.30 15.31
CA GLU A 110 -5.63 3.85 15.96
C GLU A 110 -6.60 3.20 14.98
N GLN A 111 -6.75 3.77 13.79
CA GLN A 111 -7.57 3.18 12.73
C GLN A 111 -7.03 1.82 12.28
N LEU A 112 -5.71 1.71 12.15
CA LEU A 112 -5.06 0.46 11.80
C LEU A 112 -5.31 -0.60 12.88
N ARG A 113 -5.24 -0.22 14.12
CA ARG A 113 -5.51 -1.10 15.25
C ARG A 113 -6.92 -1.68 15.19
N THR A 114 -7.90 -0.84 14.87
CA THR A 114 -9.29 -1.27 14.67
C THR A 114 -9.39 -2.21 13.47
N LEU A 115 -8.72 -1.92 12.38
CA LEU A 115 -8.70 -2.77 11.19
C LEU A 115 -8.16 -4.16 11.52
N VAL A 116 -7.04 -4.23 12.22
CA VAL A 116 -6.42 -5.51 12.63
C VAL A 116 -7.36 -6.29 13.55
N ALA A 117 -7.98 -5.61 14.51
CA ALA A 117 -8.93 -6.25 15.42
C ALA A 117 -10.16 -6.82 14.70
N THR A 118 -10.63 -6.11 13.67
CA THR A 118 -11.81 -6.50 12.89
C THR A 118 -11.49 -7.62 11.90
N GLN A 119 -10.39 -7.49 11.16
CA GLN A 119 -10.02 -8.43 10.09
C GLN A 119 -9.27 -9.66 10.59
N GLN A 120 -8.62 -9.55 11.73
CA GLN A 120 -7.88 -10.65 12.38
C GLN A 120 -6.90 -11.38 11.45
N PRO A 121 -5.97 -10.67 10.77
CA PRO A 121 -4.97 -11.35 9.97
C PRO A 121 -4.05 -12.18 10.86
N ALA A 122 -3.49 -13.26 10.33
CA ALA A 122 -2.52 -14.08 11.07
C ALA A 122 -1.20 -13.33 11.27
N VAL A 123 -0.81 -12.50 10.30
CA VAL A 123 0.45 -11.74 10.33
C VAL A 123 0.19 -10.33 9.83
N VAL A 124 0.81 -9.35 10.50
CA VAL A 124 0.87 -7.96 10.04
C VAL A 124 2.33 -7.66 9.75
N ALA A 125 2.63 -7.26 8.52
CA ALA A 125 3.97 -6.88 8.09
C ALA A 125 4.02 -5.39 7.80
N ILE A 126 4.93 -4.69 8.44
CA ILE A 126 5.08 -3.24 8.24
C ILE A 126 6.17 -3.00 7.21
N ALA A 127 5.80 -2.33 6.13
CA ALA A 127 6.70 -1.98 5.05
C ALA A 127 7.14 -0.53 5.20
N GLY A 128 8.43 -0.33 5.37
CA GLY A 128 9.02 1.00 5.53
C GLY A 128 9.76 1.14 6.85
N LEU A 129 11.08 1.17 6.76
CA LEU A 129 11.94 1.27 7.94
C LEU A 129 11.70 2.54 8.76
N SER A 130 11.26 3.61 8.12
CA SER A 130 10.99 4.88 8.79
C SER A 130 9.91 4.77 9.86
N LEU A 131 9.02 3.77 9.78
CA LEU A 131 8.02 3.53 10.82
C LEU A 131 8.64 3.04 12.12
N ILE A 132 9.78 2.40 12.04
CA ILE A 132 10.45 1.84 13.22
C ILE A 132 11.05 2.94 14.09
N HIS A 133 11.36 4.07 13.49
CA HIS A 133 12.01 5.20 14.17
C HIS A 133 11.03 6.26 14.68
N ILE A 134 9.77 6.03 14.48
CA ILE A 134 8.71 6.87 14.98
C ILE A 134 8.21 6.32 16.30
#